data_60af5619e4bc56d1f03f812e4b3f89f0
#
_entry.id   60af5619e4bc56d1f03f812e4b3f89f0
#
_cell.length_a   1.000
_cell.length_b   1.000
_cell.length_c   1.000
_cell.angle_alpha   90.00
_cell.angle_beta   90.00
_cell.angle_gamma   90.00
#
_symmetry.space_group_name_H-M   'P 1'
#
loop_
_entity.id
_entity.type
_entity.pdbx_description
1 polymer ?
#
loop_
_entity_poly.entity_id
_entity_poly.type
_entity_poly.pdbx_seq_one_letter_code
_entity_poly.pdbx_strand_id
1 'polypeptide(L)'
;MTRSAAARAGAGSHVFSIDLEETRLHDGDAADAPSRVVAMTQRLLDFFARRGATATFFVVGELARAQPDLIRRIVDAGHEIGCHSDRHVSLDRQSPDAFRDDLCRNLDALHAAGVHAVRGYRAPRFSITESTQWAYPILAELGFGYSSSVLPARNPVAGWPDFGTAPRLISGVLELPITLLPYRALPMPMGGVYFRALPRPVVLGAFRRRRGQAVLGYVHPYDIDPDQTGAHADFPRWSPYQWLMRAGRGSVLSRLEAVERLGFPLISYAAHEAAVRQALQAAKEPG
;
A
#
# COMPACT_ATOMS: atom_id res chain seq x y z
N MET A 1 -20.29 20.76 11.79
CA MET A 1 -19.78 21.40 10.52
C MET A 1 -18.68 20.50 9.96
N THR A 2 -19.07 19.53 9.17
CA THR A 2 -18.18 18.58 8.49
C THR A 2 -17.59 19.24 7.24
N ARG A 3 -16.33 19.66 7.30
CA ARG A 3 -15.59 19.98 6.07
C ARG A 3 -15.54 18.70 5.22
N SER A 4 -16.09 18.77 4.00
CA SER A 4 -16.16 17.68 3.04
C SER A 4 -14.81 16.97 2.93
N ALA A 5 -14.81 15.63 2.91
CA ALA A 5 -13.63 14.80 2.70
C ALA A 5 -12.86 15.17 1.41
N ALA A 6 -13.57 15.62 0.38
CA ALA A 6 -12.99 16.11 -0.88
C ALA A 6 -12.10 17.35 -0.72
N ALA A 7 -12.45 18.29 0.19
CA ALA A 7 -11.62 19.47 0.45
C ALA A 7 -10.31 19.16 1.19
N ARG A 8 -10.17 17.98 1.80
CA ARG A 8 -8.95 17.52 2.48
C ARG A 8 -7.94 16.84 1.55
N ALA A 9 -8.38 16.32 0.40
CA ALA A 9 -7.53 15.57 -0.55
C ALA A 9 -6.51 16.44 -1.31
N GLY A 10 -6.72 17.76 -1.39
CA GLY A 10 -5.85 18.67 -2.15
C GLY A 10 -4.75 19.39 -1.37
N ALA A 11 -4.77 19.37 -0.04
CA ALA A 11 -3.85 20.15 0.79
C ALA A 11 -3.16 19.27 1.83
N GLY A 12 -2.03 18.64 1.42
CA GLY A 12 -1.19 17.84 2.32
C GLY A 12 -1.94 16.71 3.02
N SER A 13 -1.96 15.52 2.45
CA SER A 13 -2.61 14.33 3.03
C SER A 13 -1.63 13.16 3.09
N HIS A 14 -1.84 12.26 4.01
CA HIS A 14 -1.18 10.95 4.01
C HIS A 14 -2.13 9.93 3.37
N VAL A 15 -1.91 9.66 2.09
CA VAL A 15 -2.62 8.59 1.35
C VAL A 15 -2.07 7.27 1.84
N PHE A 16 -2.85 6.57 2.64
CA PHE A 16 -2.32 5.47 3.42
C PHE A 16 -2.95 4.14 3.03
N SER A 17 -2.10 3.14 2.87
CA SER A 17 -2.54 1.77 2.59
C SER A 17 -1.93 0.74 3.50
N ILE A 18 -2.61 -0.39 3.58
CA ILE A 18 -2.16 -1.62 4.20
C ILE A 18 -2.05 -2.67 3.10
N ASP A 19 -0.85 -3.18 2.88
CA ASP A 19 -0.66 -4.35 2.04
C ASP A 19 -0.98 -5.56 2.93
N LEU A 20 -2.19 -6.09 2.74
CA LEU A 20 -2.79 -7.08 3.62
C LEU A 20 -2.43 -8.49 3.15
N GLU A 21 -1.37 -9.00 3.74
CA GLU A 21 -0.79 -10.31 3.47
C GLU A 21 -0.32 -10.99 4.76
N GLU A 22 -0.14 -12.30 4.70
CA GLU A 22 0.53 -13.03 5.78
C GLU A 22 2.03 -12.71 5.85
N THR A 23 2.58 -12.74 7.06
CA THR A 23 4.02 -12.65 7.22
C THR A 23 4.68 -13.91 6.66
N ARG A 24 5.55 -13.74 5.68
CA ARG A 24 6.33 -14.85 5.12
C ARG A 24 7.50 -15.18 6.03
N LEU A 25 7.41 -16.29 6.69
CA LEU A 25 8.48 -16.83 7.54
C LEU A 25 9.19 -17.99 6.84
N HIS A 26 10.42 -18.26 7.24
CA HIS A 26 11.09 -19.51 6.84
C HIS A 26 10.32 -20.72 7.36
N ASP A 27 10.30 -21.83 6.61
CA ASP A 27 9.46 -23.00 6.88
C ASP A 27 9.53 -23.49 8.34
N GLY A 28 10.72 -23.56 8.94
CA GLY A 28 10.87 -23.96 10.34
C GLY A 28 10.27 -22.99 11.36
N ASP A 29 10.17 -21.69 11.01
CA ASP A 29 9.57 -20.66 11.88
C ASP A 29 8.06 -20.55 11.65
N ALA A 30 7.58 -20.88 10.44
CA ALA A 30 6.17 -20.81 10.09
C ALA A 30 5.34 -21.88 10.83
N ALA A 31 5.91 -23.06 11.07
CA ALA A 31 5.22 -24.15 11.74
C ALA A 31 4.84 -23.81 13.20
N ASP A 32 5.63 -22.98 13.87
CA ASP A 32 5.47 -22.64 15.28
C ASP A 32 4.88 -21.23 15.51
N ALA A 33 4.72 -20.44 14.44
CA ALA A 33 4.23 -19.07 14.54
C ALA A 33 2.76 -18.97 14.10
N PRO A 34 1.80 -18.75 15.01
CA PRO A 34 0.40 -18.55 14.63
C PRO A 34 0.26 -17.31 13.77
N SER A 35 -0.67 -17.34 12.80
CA SER A 35 -1.04 -16.15 12.03
C SER A 35 -1.48 -15.03 12.96
N ARG A 36 -0.91 -13.85 12.77
CA ARG A 36 -1.21 -12.67 13.56
C ARG A 36 -1.92 -11.57 12.74
N VAL A 37 -2.15 -11.83 11.45
CA VAL A 37 -2.73 -10.86 10.52
C VAL A 37 -4.09 -10.36 11.00
N VAL A 38 -4.96 -11.24 11.50
CA VAL A 38 -6.30 -10.86 12.01
C VAL A 38 -6.21 -9.91 13.19
N ALA A 39 -5.37 -10.23 14.18
CA ALA A 39 -5.22 -9.41 15.38
C ALA A 39 -4.59 -8.05 15.07
N MET A 40 -3.58 -8.01 14.19
CA MET A 40 -2.93 -6.76 13.79
C MET A 40 -3.84 -5.91 12.91
N THR A 41 -4.62 -6.52 12.03
CA THR A 41 -5.64 -5.79 11.26
C THR A 41 -6.69 -5.20 12.17
N GLN A 42 -7.16 -5.92 13.19
CA GLN A 42 -8.11 -5.35 14.16
C GLN A 42 -7.52 -4.13 14.89
N ARG A 43 -6.24 -4.17 15.29
CA ARG A 43 -5.56 -3.01 15.89
C ARG A 43 -5.51 -1.81 14.95
N LEU A 44 -5.33 -2.04 13.63
CA LEU A 44 -5.39 -0.97 12.62
C LEU A 44 -6.81 -0.41 12.49
N LEU A 45 -7.84 -1.27 12.42
CA LEU A 45 -9.24 -0.83 12.37
C LEU A 45 -9.61 0.02 13.59
N ASP A 46 -9.25 -0.42 14.79
CA ASP A 46 -9.46 0.34 16.02
C ASP A 46 -8.72 1.68 16.02
N PHE A 47 -7.52 1.71 15.45
CA PHE A 47 -6.73 2.94 15.30
C PHE A 47 -7.43 3.93 14.37
N PHE A 48 -7.91 3.49 13.21
CA PHE A 48 -8.63 4.34 12.26
C PHE A 48 -9.97 4.81 12.79
N ALA A 49 -10.73 3.92 13.43
CA ALA A 49 -12.03 4.24 14.02
C ALA A 49 -11.94 5.39 15.04
N ARG A 50 -10.95 5.33 15.94
CA ARG A 50 -10.72 6.40 16.94
C ARG A 50 -10.39 7.75 16.32
N ARG A 51 -10.02 7.80 15.03
CA ARG A 51 -9.62 9.02 14.30
C ARG A 51 -10.63 9.47 13.25
N GLY A 52 -11.67 8.67 13.00
CA GLY A 52 -12.59 8.90 11.89
C GLY A 52 -11.83 8.93 10.55
N ALA A 53 -10.78 8.13 10.42
CA ALA A 53 -9.92 8.06 9.25
C ALA A 53 -10.20 6.81 8.43
N THR A 54 -9.94 6.88 7.13
CA THR A 54 -10.03 5.74 6.22
C THR A 54 -8.69 5.43 5.57
N ALA A 55 -8.52 4.19 5.13
CA ALA A 55 -7.33 3.72 4.44
C ALA A 55 -7.73 2.75 3.33
N THR A 56 -6.78 2.36 2.49
CA THR A 56 -6.95 1.32 1.48
C THR A 56 -6.24 0.05 1.95
N PHE A 57 -6.92 -1.08 1.90
CA PHE A 57 -6.33 -2.39 2.13
C PHE A 57 -6.16 -3.09 0.79
N PHE A 58 -4.92 -3.26 0.33
CA PHE A 58 -4.60 -4.08 -0.82
C PHE A 58 -4.46 -5.53 -0.35
N VAL A 59 -5.38 -6.39 -0.78
CA VAL A 59 -5.60 -7.71 -0.19
C VAL A 59 -5.12 -8.82 -1.12
N VAL A 60 -4.33 -9.75 -0.59
CA VAL A 60 -3.95 -10.99 -1.28
C VAL A 60 -5.14 -11.95 -1.32
N GLY A 61 -5.43 -12.55 -2.48
CA GLY A 61 -6.60 -13.41 -2.69
C GLY A 61 -6.61 -14.66 -1.81
N GLU A 62 -5.44 -15.29 -1.60
CA GLU A 62 -5.32 -16.43 -0.66
C GLU A 62 -5.77 -16.04 0.74
N LEU A 63 -5.43 -14.84 1.21
CA LEU A 63 -5.86 -14.35 2.51
C LEU A 63 -7.36 -14.04 2.53
N ALA A 64 -7.90 -13.47 1.45
CA ALA A 64 -9.35 -13.21 1.35
C ALA A 64 -10.17 -14.50 1.47
N ARG A 65 -9.70 -15.59 0.84
CA ARG A 65 -10.33 -16.92 0.98
C ARG A 65 -10.18 -17.49 2.39
N ALA A 66 -9.01 -17.35 2.99
CA ALA A 66 -8.75 -17.87 4.33
C ALA A 66 -9.47 -17.09 5.43
N GLN A 67 -9.70 -15.79 5.24
CA GLN A 67 -10.23 -14.88 6.25
C GLN A 67 -11.35 -13.97 5.72
N PRO A 68 -12.44 -14.52 5.14
CA PRO A 68 -13.50 -13.69 4.53
C PRO A 68 -14.19 -12.77 5.53
N ASP A 69 -14.31 -13.19 6.80
CA ASP A 69 -14.89 -12.36 7.86
C ASP A 69 -14.00 -11.14 8.19
N LEU A 70 -12.69 -11.26 8.05
CA LEU A 70 -11.78 -10.13 8.21
C LEU A 70 -12.03 -9.09 7.11
N ILE A 71 -12.20 -9.55 5.86
CA ILE A 71 -12.46 -8.66 4.72
C ILE A 71 -13.79 -7.93 4.92
N ARG A 72 -14.85 -8.64 5.32
CA ARG A 72 -16.15 -7.99 5.65
C ARG A 72 -16.01 -6.91 6.71
N ARG A 73 -15.29 -7.19 7.81
CA ARG A 73 -15.05 -6.18 8.86
C ARG A 73 -14.33 -4.93 8.36
N ILE A 74 -13.39 -5.07 7.43
CA ILE A 74 -12.68 -3.93 6.82
C ILE A 74 -13.66 -3.09 5.98
N VAL A 75 -14.51 -3.74 5.17
CA VAL A 75 -15.55 -3.08 4.37
C VAL A 75 -16.57 -2.37 5.26
N ASP A 76 -17.09 -3.05 6.29
CA ASP A 76 -18.09 -2.52 7.24
C ASP A 76 -17.54 -1.31 8.02
N ALA A 77 -16.23 -1.27 8.24
CA ALA A 77 -15.55 -0.12 8.84
C ALA A 77 -15.34 1.06 7.87
N GLY A 78 -15.80 0.95 6.62
CA GLY A 78 -15.73 2.02 5.61
C GLY A 78 -14.39 2.19 4.93
N HIS A 79 -13.52 1.18 5.00
CA HIS A 79 -12.24 1.19 4.32
C HIS A 79 -12.37 0.71 2.88
N GLU A 80 -11.44 1.14 2.02
CA GLU A 80 -11.34 0.68 0.65
C GLU A 80 -10.62 -0.66 0.59
N ILE A 81 -11.11 -1.56 -0.27
CA ILE A 81 -10.40 -2.79 -0.65
C ILE A 81 -9.84 -2.64 -2.06
N GLY A 82 -8.56 -2.94 -2.22
CA GLY A 82 -7.85 -3.08 -3.50
C GLY A 82 -7.29 -4.49 -3.68
N CYS A 83 -6.94 -4.81 -4.92
CA CYS A 83 -6.32 -6.09 -5.29
C CYS A 83 -4.80 -6.05 -5.05
N HIS A 84 -4.26 -7.11 -4.41
CA HIS A 84 -2.81 -7.31 -4.21
C HIS A 84 -2.33 -8.65 -4.80
N SER A 85 -2.81 -9.01 -5.99
CA SER A 85 -2.68 -10.32 -6.63
C SER A 85 -3.33 -11.47 -5.83
N ASP A 86 -3.41 -12.64 -6.43
CA ASP A 86 -3.94 -13.82 -5.73
C ASP A 86 -2.93 -14.47 -4.80
N ARG A 87 -1.70 -14.66 -5.29
CA ARG A 87 -0.64 -15.43 -4.63
C ARG A 87 0.61 -14.63 -4.30
N HIS A 88 0.53 -13.32 -4.39
CA HIS A 88 1.64 -12.38 -4.14
C HIS A 88 2.90 -12.70 -4.97
N VAL A 89 2.73 -13.07 -6.24
CA VAL A 89 3.84 -13.32 -7.19
C VAL A 89 4.16 -12.02 -7.92
N SER A 90 5.44 -11.64 -7.93
CA SER A 90 5.90 -10.44 -8.66
C SER A 90 5.78 -10.62 -10.17
N LEU A 91 5.56 -9.52 -10.91
CA LEU A 91 5.23 -9.54 -12.34
C LEU A 91 6.37 -10.04 -13.22
N ASP A 92 7.61 -9.83 -12.83
CA ASP A 92 8.80 -10.34 -13.52
C ASP A 92 8.88 -11.89 -13.56
N ARG A 93 8.04 -12.55 -12.78
CA ARG A 93 7.91 -14.02 -12.70
C ARG A 93 6.63 -14.56 -13.33
N GLN A 94 5.90 -13.74 -14.06
CA GLN A 94 4.63 -14.10 -14.65
C GLN A 94 4.60 -13.74 -16.14
N SER A 95 3.87 -14.54 -16.93
CA SER A 95 3.42 -14.14 -18.26
C SER A 95 2.20 -13.23 -18.16
N PRO A 96 1.85 -12.45 -19.20
CA PRO A 96 0.60 -11.67 -19.24
C PRO A 96 -0.66 -12.50 -18.95
N ASP A 97 -0.76 -13.70 -19.47
CA ASP A 97 -1.91 -14.59 -19.25
C ASP A 97 -1.95 -15.08 -17.80
N ALA A 98 -0.82 -15.52 -17.24
CA ALA A 98 -0.74 -15.94 -15.84
C ALA A 98 -1.09 -14.80 -14.88
N PHE A 99 -0.69 -13.56 -15.21
CA PHE A 99 -1.06 -12.37 -14.46
C PHE A 99 -2.55 -12.09 -14.53
N ARG A 100 -3.16 -12.17 -15.72
CA ARG A 100 -4.63 -12.04 -15.89
C ARG A 100 -5.38 -13.05 -15.03
N ASP A 101 -4.99 -14.31 -15.09
CA ASP A 101 -5.61 -15.39 -14.31
C ASP A 101 -5.46 -15.17 -12.80
N ASP A 102 -4.30 -14.68 -12.36
CA ASP A 102 -4.03 -14.34 -10.96
C ASP A 102 -4.95 -13.21 -10.48
N LEU A 103 -5.13 -12.17 -11.28
CA LEU A 103 -6.05 -11.07 -10.96
C LEU A 103 -7.52 -11.54 -10.91
N CYS A 104 -7.96 -12.36 -11.87
CA CYS A 104 -9.31 -12.90 -11.85
C CYS A 104 -9.58 -13.71 -10.58
N ARG A 105 -8.65 -14.60 -10.18
CA ARG A 105 -8.78 -15.36 -8.93
C ARG A 105 -8.83 -14.48 -7.69
N ASN A 106 -8.06 -13.39 -7.66
CA ASN A 106 -8.11 -12.42 -6.55
C ASN A 106 -9.49 -11.73 -6.51
N LEU A 107 -9.96 -11.22 -7.64
CA LEU A 107 -11.27 -10.56 -7.74
C LEU A 107 -12.40 -11.48 -7.31
N ASP A 108 -12.40 -12.76 -7.75
CA ASP A 108 -13.37 -13.75 -7.32
C ASP A 108 -13.35 -13.97 -5.80
N ALA A 109 -12.15 -14.05 -5.21
CA ALA A 109 -12.00 -14.21 -3.77
C ALA A 109 -12.53 -13.00 -2.99
N LEU A 110 -12.27 -11.78 -3.47
CA LEU A 110 -12.77 -10.54 -2.87
C LEU A 110 -14.29 -10.43 -3.00
N HIS A 111 -14.84 -10.74 -4.17
CA HIS A 111 -16.30 -10.76 -4.39
C HIS A 111 -16.99 -11.78 -3.49
N ALA A 112 -16.44 -12.99 -3.35
CA ALA A 112 -16.96 -14.01 -2.44
C ALA A 112 -16.92 -13.57 -0.96
N ALA A 113 -15.97 -12.70 -0.59
CA ALA A 113 -15.87 -12.09 0.73
C ALA A 113 -16.80 -10.88 0.92
N GLY A 114 -17.61 -10.51 -0.10
CA GLY A 114 -18.59 -9.41 -0.02
C GLY A 114 -18.09 -8.06 -0.50
N VAL A 115 -16.97 -7.99 -1.20
CA VAL A 115 -16.46 -6.74 -1.81
C VAL A 115 -17.12 -6.52 -3.16
N HIS A 116 -17.92 -5.47 -3.31
CA HIS A 116 -18.67 -5.21 -4.55
C HIS A 116 -17.91 -4.40 -5.60
N ALA A 117 -16.89 -3.65 -5.22
CA ALA A 117 -16.12 -2.82 -6.13
C ALA A 117 -14.63 -2.85 -5.76
N VAL A 118 -13.79 -3.30 -6.69
CA VAL A 118 -12.34 -3.32 -6.57
C VAL A 118 -11.75 -2.45 -7.67
N ARG A 119 -11.38 -1.22 -7.35
CA ARG A 119 -10.88 -0.25 -8.34
C ARG A 119 -9.37 -0.10 -8.33
N GLY A 120 -8.73 -0.40 -7.20
CA GLY A 120 -7.31 -0.22 -6.98
C GLY A 120 -6.52 -1.51 -7.13
N TYR A 121 -5.32 -1.40 -7.69
CA TYR A 121 -4.35 -2.47 -7.77
C TYR A 121 -3.01 -2.06 -7.14
N ARG A 122 -2.37 -2.99 -6.44
CA ARG A 122 -0.99 -2.90 -5.98
C ARG A 122 -0.23 -4.16 -6.38
N ALA A 123 0.83 -4.00 -7.18
CA ALA A 123 1.70 -5.11 -7.53
C ALA A 123 2.53 -5.57 -6.33
N PRO A 124 2.65 -6.88 -6.09
CA PRO A 124 3.60 -7.41 -5.13
C PRO A 124 5.00 -6.82 -5.34
N ARG A 125 5.63 -6.36 -4.25
CA ARG A 125 6.98 -5.78 -4.25
C ARG A 125 7.16 -4.56 -5.16
N PHE A 126 6.08 -3.86 -5.54
CA PHE A 126 6.11 -2.76 -6.52
C PHE A 126 6.70 -3.19 -7.86
N SER A 127 6.35 -4.37 -8.34
CA SER A 127 6.95 -5.01 -9.51
C SER A 127 6.42 -4.54 -10.87
N ILE A 128 5.66 -3.44 -10.95
CA ILE A 128 5.49 -2.73 -12.22
C ILE A 128 6.74 -1.90 -12.47
N THR A 129 7.46 -2.29 -13.52
CA THR A 129 8.69 -1.69 -14.00
C THR A 129 8.58 -1.41 -15.49
N GLU A 130 9.60 -0.85 -16.10
CA GLU A 130 9.65 -0.64 -17.55
C GLU A 130 9.40 -1.93 -18.35
N SER A 131 9.95 -3.06 -17.89
CA SER A 131 9.80 -4.35 -18.58
C SER A 131 8.44 -5.02 -18.35
N THR A 132 7.70 -4.63 -17.31
CA THR A 132 6.39 -5.22 -16.97
C THR A 132 5.22 -4.25 -17.16
N GLN A 133 5.42 -3.14 -17.88
CA GLN A 133 4.36 -2.18 -18.19
C GLN A 133 3.22 -2.74 -19.03
N TRP A 134 3.40 -3.93 -19.63
CA TRP A 134 2.37 -4.72 -20.28
C TRP A 134 1.18 -5.05 -19.35
N ALA A 135 1.34 -4.87 -18.04
CA ALA A 135 0.27 -5.06 -17.07
C ALA A 135 -0.86 -4.03 -17.20
N TYR A 136 -0.57 -2.78 -17.62
CA TYR A 136 -1.59 -1.73 -17.66
C TYR A 136 -2.78 -2.01 -18.60
N PRO A 137 -2.60 -2.50 -19.83
CA PRO A 137 -3.74 -2.94 -20.65
C PRO A 137 -4.61 -4.00 -19.97
N ILE A 138 -4.00 -4.97 -19.29
CA ILE A 138 -4.73 -6.04 -18.59
C ILE A 138 -5.50 -5.47 -17.40
N LEU A 139 -4.89 -4.56 -16.63
CA LEU A 139 -5.57 -3.87 -15.53
C LEU A 139 -6.79 -3.07 -16.06
N ALA A 140 -6.63 -2.39 -17.19
CA ALA A 140 -7.73 -1.63 -17.80
C ALA A 140 -8.88 -2.53 -18.25
N GLU A 141 -8.58 -3.66 -18.90
CA GLU A 141 -9.57 -4.65 -19.35
C GLU A 141 -10.36 -5.25 -18.17
N LEU A 142 -9.71 -5.46 -17.03
CA LEU A 142 -10.34 -5.97 -15.81
C LEU A 142 -11.03 -4.88 -14.99
N GLY A 143 -11.06 -3.63 -15.47
CA GLY A 143 -11.81 -2.53 -14.87
C GLY A 143 -11.11 -1.81 -13.71
N PHE A 144 -9.80 -2.01 -13.52
CA PHE A 144 -9.05 -1.26 -12.52
C PHE A 144 -8.94 0.22 -12.92
N GLY A 145 -9.33 1.10 -12.03
CA GLY A 145 -9.26 2.55 -12.25
C GLY A 145 -7.89 3.13 -11.95
N TYR A 146 -7.19 2.59 -10.97
CA TYR A 146 -5.86 3.04 -10.60
C TYR A 146 -4.95 1.89 -10.16
N SER A 147 -3.66 2.16 -10.20
CA SER A 147 -2.59 1.33 -9.65
C SER A 147 -1.68 2.19 -8.77
N SER A 148 -1.07 1.57 -7.76
CA SER A 148 0.04 2.16 -7.01
C SER A 148 1.13 1.11 -6.86
N SER A 149 1.79 0.85 -7.97
CA SER A 149 2.68 -0.31 -8.15
C SER A 149 4.09 0.05 -8.58
N VAL A 150 4.34 1.35 -8.82
CA VAL A 150 5.67 1.84 -9.23
C VAL A 150 6.43 2.41 -8.03
N LEU A 151 7.66 1.90 -7.84
CA LEU A 151 8.68 2.51 -7.01
C LEU A 151 9.61 3.34 -7.91
N PRO A 152 9.53 4.69 -7.89
CA PRO A 152 10.30 5.54 -8.81
C PRO A 152 11.76 5.73 -8.35
N ALA A 153 12.46 4.62 -8.07
CA ALA A 153 13.85 4.59 -7.59
C ALA A 153 14.57 3.33 -8.04
N ARG A 154 15.89 3.35 -8.02
CA ARG A 154 16.69 2.13 -8.14
C ARG A 154 16.63 1.35 -6.84
N ASN A 155 16.19 0.10 -6.92
CA ASN A 155 16.09 -0.80 -5.79
C ASN A 155 16.49 -2.22 -6.23
N PRO A 156 17.22 -3.00 -5.41
CA PRO A 156 17.63 -4.37 -5.77
C PRO A 156 16.48 -5.34 -6.05
N VAL A 157 15.29 -5.07 -5.49
CA VAL A 157 14.13 -5.96 -5.59
C VAL A 157 13.21 -5.56 -6.74
N ALA A 158 12.96 -4.25 -6.92
CA ALA A 158 12.12 -3.69 -7.97
C ALA A 158 12.38 -2.19 -8.08
N GLY A 159 11.90 -1.57 -9.16
CA GLY A 159 11.96 -0.12 -9.31
C GLY A 159 11.97 0.32 -10.76
N TRP A 160 11.45 1.51 -10.98
CA TRP A 160 11.42 2.17 -12.28
C TRP A 160 11.86 3.64 -12.11
N PRO A 161 13.18 3.91 -12.05
CA PRO A 161 13.71 5.26 -11.75
C PRO A 161 13.21 6.34 -12.71
N ASP A 162 13.10 6.00 -14.00
CA ASP A 162 12.73 6.95 -15.06
C ASP A 162 11.23 7.18 -15.18
N PHE A 163 10.42 6.47 -14.37
CA PHE A 163 8.98 6.72 -14.30
C PHE A 163 8.67 8.13 -13.78
N GLY A 164 9.45 8.62 -12.83
CA GLY A 164 9.19 9.89 -12.15
C GLY A 164 8.19 9.74 -11.00
N THR A 165 7.91 10.86 -10.31
CA THR A 165 7.10 10.87 -9.08
C THR A 165 5.68 11.39 -9.28
N ALA A 166 5.35 11.87 -10.48
CA ALA A 166 4.01 12.38 -10.80
C ALA A 166 3.06 11.24 -11.19
N PRO A 167 1.75 11.35 -10.86
CA PRO A 167 0.74 10.45 -11.39
C PRO A 167 0.72 10.44 -12.91
N ARG A 168 0.50 9.26 -13.52
CA ARG A 168 0.39 9.08 -14.97
C ARG A 168 -0.81 8.24 -15.33
N LEU A 169 -1.54 8.64 -16.36
CA LEU A 169 -2.62 7.85 -16.95
C LEU A 169 -2.03 6.96 -18.06
N ILE A 170 -2.09 5.65 -17.89
CA ILE A 170 -1.53 4.65 -18.82
C ILE A 170 -2.64 3.65 -19.14
N SER A 171 -2.99 3.50 -20.41
CA SER A 171 -4.08 2.61 -20.86
C SER A 171 -5.40 2.81 -20.11
N GLY A 172 -5.69 4.03 -19.61
CA GLY A 172 -6.90 4.31 -18.82
C GLY A 172 -6.75 4.11 -17.31
N VAL A 173 -5.68 3.43 -16.86
CA VAL A 173 -5.34 3.24 -15.44
C VAL A 173 -4.48 4.39 -14.94
N LEU A 174 -4.86 5.00 -13.81
CA LEU A 174 -4.07 6.06 -13.19
C LEU A 174 -2.99 5.43 -12.29
N GLU A 175 -1.73 5.46 -12.72
CA GLU A 175 -0.62 5.05 -11.84
C GLU A 175 -0.30 6.17 -10.83
N LEU A 176 -0.28 5.79 -9.57
CA LEU A 176 0.03 6.62 -8.40
C LEU A 176 1.33 6.13 -7.76
N PRO A 177 2.52 6.62 -8.18
CA PRO A 177 3.79 6.12 -7.67
C PRO A 177 3.92 6.31 -6.17
N ILE A 178 4.55 5.36 -5.48
CA ILE A 178 4.84 5.50 -4.05
C ILE A 178 5.75 6.70 -3.80
N THR A 179 5.48 7.44 -2.74
CA THR A 179 6.30 8.61 -2.40
C THR A 179 7.65 8.18 -1.84
N LEU A 180 8.72 8.78 -2.37
CA LEU A 180 10.07 8.61 -1.84
C LEU A 180 10.38 9.61 -0.73
N LEU A 181 11.30 9.27 0.16
CA LEU A 181 11.90 10.24 1.07
C LEU A 181 12.52 11.39 0.29
N PRO A 182 12.37 12.65 0.74
CA PRO A 182 12.86 13.83 0.01
C PRO A 182 14.37 14.04 0.18
N TYR A 183 15.12 12.97 0.40
CA TYR A 183 16.57 12.98 0.58
C TYR A 183 17.25 12.26 -0.58
N ARG A 184 17.95 12.98 -1.45
CA ARG A 184 18.57 12.42 -2.68
C ARG A 184 19.48 11.21 -2.41
N ALA A 185 20.15 11.19 -1.27
CA ALA A 185 21.01 10.07 -0.85
C ALA A 185 20.22 8.85 -0.34
N LEU A 186 18.90 8.97 -0.13
CA LEU A 186 18.04 7.93 0.45
C LEU A 186 16.77 7.76 -0.40
N PRO A 187 16.87 7.17 -1.60
CA PRO A 187 15.71 6.96 -2.48
C PRO A 187 14.85 5.79 -1.96
N MET A 188 14.35 5.91 -0.74
CA MET A 188 13.56 4.90 -0.04
C MET A 188 12.09 5.31 -0.02
N PRO A 189 11.13 4.37 -0.13
CA PRO A 189 9.71 4.67 -0.02
C PRO A 189 9.33 5.20 1.36
N MET A 190 8.34 6.08 1.41
CA MET A 190 7.76 6.59 2.66
C MET A 190 6.75 5.58 3.23
N GLY A 191 7.18 4.34 3.43
CA GLY A 191 6.33 3.25 3.92
C GLY A 191 7.12 2.05 4.41
N GLY A 192 6.41 1.01 4.82
CA GLY A 192 6.93 -0.27 5.24
C GLY A 192 8.04 -0.15 6.29
N VAL A 193 9.07 -0.93 6.09
CA VAL A 193 10.22 -0.98 7.01
C VAL A 193 10.90 0.38 7.22
N TYR A 194 10.97 1.23 6.19
CA TYR A 194 11.65 2.53 6.32
C TYR A 194 10.86 3.53 7.17
N PHE A 195 9.52 3.46 7.12
CA PHE A 195 8.67 4.30 7.97
C PHE A 195 8.89 4.03 9.47
N ARG A 196 9.19 2.80 9.86
CA ARG A 196 9.36 2.39 11.26
C ARG A 196 10.81 2.30 11.73
N ALA A 197 11.75 1.91 10.86
CA ALA A 197 13.15 1.69 11.24
C ALA A 197 13.99 2.98 11.23
N LEU A 198 13.65 3.95 10.37
CA LEU A 198 14.37 5.23 10.38
C LEU A 198 14.09 6.03 11.65
N PRO A 199 15.04 6.87 12.10
CA PRO A 199 14.81 7.76 13.24
C PRO A 199 13.55 8.62 13.06
N ARG A 200 12.73 8.72 14.09
CA ARG A 200 11.47 9.49 14.04
C ARG A 200 11.65 10.94 13.54
N PRO A 201 12.69 11.69 13.92
CA PRO A 201 12.91 13.05 13.39
C PRO A 201 13.12 13.08 11.86
N VAL A 202 13.76 12.04 11.29
CA VAL A 202 13.99 11.92 9.84
C VAL A 202 12.65 11.75 9.12
N VAL A 203 11.80 10.82 9.60
CA VAL A 203 10.47 10.59 9.03
C VAL A 203 9.61 11.85 9.13
N LEU A 204 9.49 12.46 10.31
CA LEU A 204 8.69 13.67 10.48
C LEU A 204 9.26 14.85 9.70
N GLY A 205 10.58 14.96 9.56
CA GLY A 205 11.26 15.94 8.71
C GLY A 205 10.90 15.77 7.23
N ALA A 206 10.74 14.52 6.75
CA ALA A 206 10.30 14.23 5.40
C ALA A 206 8.88 14.73 5.13
N PHE A 207 7.94 14.51 6.06
CA PHE A 207 6.57 15.06 5.95
C PHE A 207 6.56 16.59 5.98
N ARG A 208 7.35 17.23 6.88
CA ARG A 208 7.43 18.70 6.92
C ARG A 208 7.90 19.31 5.60
N ARG A 209 8.81 18.63 4.88
CA ARG A 209 9.31 19.07 3.56
C ARG A 209 8.29 18.90 2.44
N ARG A 210 7.22 18.12 2.68
CA ARG A 210 6.14 17.85 1.73
C ARG A 210 4.81 18.51 2.13
N ARG A 211 4.86 19.57 2.94
CA ARG A 211 3.65 20.33 3.29
C ARG A 211 2.92 20.79 2.03
N GLY A 212 1.60 20.63 2.01
CA GLY A 212 0.77 20.94 0.85
C GLY A 212 0.75 19.86 -0.24
N GLN A 213 1.47 18.76 -0.06
CA GLN A 213 1.51 17.65 -1.02
C GLN A 213 0.85 16.39 -0.42
N ALA A 214 0.34 15.53 -1.29
CA ALA A 214 -0.04 14.19 -0.89
C ALA A 214 1.22 13.32 -0.71
N VAL A 215 1.24 12.53 0.35
CA VAL A 215 2.29 11.55 0.64
C VAL A 215 1.67 10.16 0.59
N LEU A 216 2.08 9.36 -0.38
CA LEU A 216 1.62 8.00 -0.57
C LEU A 216 2.53 7.05 0.22
N GLY A 217 1.97 6.42 1.24
CA GLY A 217 2.68 5.51 2.14
C GLY A 217 1.92 4.21 2.37
N TYR A 218 2.61 3.21 2.89
CA TYR A 218 2.03 1.90 3.18
C TYR A 218 2.69 1.25 4.40
N VAL A 219 2.00 0.28 4.96
CA VAL A 219 2.53 -0.67 5.95
C VAL A 219 1.90 -2.04 5.72
N HIS A 220 2.45 -3.06 6.37
CA HIS A 220 1.84 -4.38 6.48
C HIS A 220 1.34 -4.62 7.91
N PRO A 221 0.46 -5.58 8.16
CA PRO A 221 0.06 -5.94 9.53
C PRO A 221 1.24 -6.25 10.44
N TYR A 222 2.27 -6.94 9.94
CA TYR A 222 3.47 -7.25 10.72
C TYR A 222 4.34 -6.02 11.06
N ASP A 223 4.18 -4.91 10.37
CA ASP A 223 4.92 -3.67 10.68
C ASP A 223 4.48 -3.03 12.01
N ILE A 224 3.29 -3.37 12.51
CA ILE A 224 2.78 -2.89 13.80
C ILE A 224 2.86 -3.95 14.90
N ASP A 225 3.44 -5.12 14.62
CA ASP A 225 3.50 -6.26 15.53
C ASP A 225 4.88 -6.43 16.18
N PRO A 226 5.09 -5.93 17.39
CA PRO A 226 6.38 -6.07 18.08
C PRO A 226 6.67 -7.53 18.48
N ASP A 227 5.64 -8.35 18.60
CA ASP A 227 5.75 -9.72 19.11
C ASP A 227 5.92 -10.75 17.99
N GLN A 228 5.91 -10.34 16.71
CA GLN A 228 6.14 -11.22 15.59
C GLN A 228 7.54 -11.83 15.67
N THR A 229 7.59 -13.12 15.87
CA THR A 229 8.84 -13.94 15.89
C THR A 229 9.14 -14.52 14.52
N GLY A 230 10.25 -15.23 14.39
CA GLY A 230 10.68 -15.87 13.15
C GLY A 230 11.48 -14.97 12.21
N ALA A 231 12.21 -15.59 11.31
CA ALA A 231 12.99 -14.93 10.29
C ALA A 231 12.17 -14.77 9.01
N HIS A 232 12.18 -13.57 8.44
CA HIS A 232 11.44 -13.28 7.21
C HIS A 232 12.01 -14.08 6.02
N ALA A 233 11.17 -14.79 5.29
CA ALA A 233 11.58 -15.73 4.25
C ALA A 233 12.27 -15.07 3.03
N ASP A 234 12.01 -13.80 2.79
CA ASP A 234 12.61 -13.06 1.67
C ASP A 234 14.11 -12.77 1.87
N PHE A 235 14.65 -12.99 3.06
CA PHE A 235 16.05 -12.70 3.38
C PHE A 235 16.72 -13.88 4.06
N PRO A 236 17.99 -14.18 3.77
CA PRO A 236 18.75 -15.21 4.49
C PRO A 236 18.71 -14.98 6.01
N ARG A 237 18.64 -16.06 6.82
CA ARG A 237 18.52 -15.99 8.28
C ARG A 237 19.63 -15.16 8.95
N TRP A 238 20.82 -15.16 8.37
CA TRP A 238 22.00 -14.42 8.85
C TRP A 238 22.09 -12.98 8.32
N SER A 239 21.16 -12.57 7.44
CA SER A 239 21.18 -11.23 6.82
C SER A 239 20.91 -10.12 7.85
N PRO A 240 21.64 -9.00 7.80
CA PRO A 240 21.32 -7.80 8.59
C PRO A 240 19.91 -7.26 8.30
N TYR A 241 19.30 -7.60 7.16
CA TYR A 241 17.91 -7.27 6.85
C TYR A 241 16.93 -7.91 7.82
N GLN A 242 17.25 -9.07 8.42
CA GLN A 242 16.39 -9.67 9.45
C GLN A 242 16.23 -8.76 10.68
N TRP A 243 17.32 -8.07 11.09
CA TRP A 243 17.23 -7.06 12.13
C TRP A 243 16.37 -5.86 11.68
N LEU A 244 16.58 -5.38 10.46
CA LEU A 244 15.81 -4.28 9.87
C LEU A 244 14.30 -4.63 9.80
N MET A 245 13.98 -5.88 9.44
CA MET A 245 12.59 -6.38 9.40
C MET A 245 11.91 -6.42 10.78
N ARG A 246 12.67 -6.41 11.87
CA ARG A 246 12.14 -6.37 13.25
C ARG A 246 12.14 -4.97 13.87
N ALA A 247 13.01 -4.10 13.40
CA ALA A 247 13.23 -2.78 14.00
C ALA A 247 11.96 -1.89 13.95
N GLY A 248 11.62 -1.27 15.06
CA GLY A 248 10.65 -0.19 15.17
C GLY A 248 9.17 -0.56 15.04
N ARG A 249 8.78 -1.84 14.96
CA ARG A 249 7.39 -2.30 14.77
C ARG A 249 6.41 -1.66 15.76
N GLY A 250 6.74 -1.60 17.05
CA GLY A 250 5.87 -0.97 18.06
C GLY A 250 5.69 0.55 17.90
N SER A 251 6.46 1.21 17.02
CA SER A 251 6.42 2.66 16.85
C SER A 251 5.48 3.17 15.75
N VAL A 252 4.95 2.31 14.88
CA VAL A 252 4.21 2.71 13.68
C VAL A 252 2.99 3.57 14.01
N LEU A 253 2.11 3.09 14.89
CA LEU A 253 0.88 3.82 15.22
C LEU A 253 1.17 5.20 15.85
N SER A 254 2.15 5.29 16.74
CA SER A 254 2.55 6.57 17.34
C SER A 254 3.20 7.54 16.34
N ARG A 255 3.83 7.01 15.28
CA ARG A 255 4.36 7.81 14.17
C ARG A 255 3.25 8.33 13.28
N LEU A 256 2.24 7.51 12.98
CA LEU A 256 1.04 7.95 12.24
C LEU A 256 0.34 9.09 12.98
N GLU A 257 0.15 8.97 14.29
CA GLU A 257 -0.36 10.06 15.12
C GLU A 257 0.46 11.35 15.02
N ALA A 258 1.78 11.21 15.02
CA ALA A 258 2.64 12.37 14.91
C ALA A 258 2.58 13.02 13.53
N VAL A 259 2.38 12.23 12.47
CA VAL A 259 2.19 12.72 11.09
C VAL A 259 0.85 13.46 10.99
N GLU A 260 -0.24 12.93 11.56
CA GLU A 260 -1.53 13.63 11.63
C GLU A 260 -1.41 14.99 12.34
N ARG A 261 -0.69 15.03 13.47
CA ARG A 261 -0.41 16.30 14.19
C ARG A 261 0.39 17.31 13.36
N LEU A 262 1.11 16.88 12.34
CA LEU A 262 1.77 17.79 11.38
C LEU A 262 0.82 18.33 10.30
N GLY A 263 -0.46 17.93 10.31
CA GLY A 263 -1.47 18.37 9.36
C GLY A 263 -1.60 17.47 8.13
N PHE A 264 -1.22 16.19 8.24
CA PHE A 264 -1.40 15.18 7.20
C PHE A 264 -2.49 14.17 7.63
N PRO A 265 -3.77 14.46 7.40
CA PRO A 265 -4.84 13.51 7.66
C PRO A 265 -4.67 12.24 6.84
N LEU A 266 -5.00 11.09 7.43
CA LEU A 266 -5.03 9.81 6.76
C LEU A 266 -6.25 9.73 5.83
N ILE A 267 -6.04 9.33 4.59
CA ILE A 267 -7.09 9.13 3.58
C ILE A 267 -6.80 7.87 2.75
N SER A 268 -7.84 7.29 2.14
CA SER A 268 -7.73 6.16 1.21
C SER A 268 -7.16 6.59 -0.16
N TYR A 269 -6.70 5.62 -0.93
CA TYR A 269 -6.29 5.83 -2.32
C TYR A 269 -7.47 6.23 -3.22
N ALA A 270 -8.68 5.67 -3.00
CA ALA A 270 -9.88 6.08 -3.75
C ALA A 270 -10.17 7.58 -3.60
N ALA A 271 -10.05 8.11 -2.38
CA ALA A 271 -10.24 9.53 -2.14
C ALA A 271 -9.17 10.39 -2.85
N HIS A 272 -7.92 9.91 -2.89
CA HIS A 272 -6.84 10.59 -3.58
C HIS A 272 -6.98 10.48 -5.11
N GLU A 273 -7.31 9.30 -5.65
CA GLU A 273 -7.54 9.07 -7.08
C GLU A 273 -8.61 10.01 -7.63
N ALA A 274 -9.73 10.14 -6.92
CA ALA A 274 -10.81 11.04 -7.31
C ALA A 274 -10.32 12.49 -7.41
N ALA A 275 -9.54 12.98 -6.44
CA ALA A 275 -8.99 14.33 -6.44
C ALA A 275 -8.00 14.55 -7.59
N VAL A 276 -7.13 13.57 -7.88
CA VAL A 276 -6.16 13.65 -8.98
C VAL A 276 -6.88 13.68 -10.33
N ARG A 277 -7.91 12.82 -10.54
CA ARG A 277 -8.68 12.83 -11.78
C ARG A 277 -9.40 14.16 -12.00
N GLN A 278 -10.00 14.72 -10.96
CA GLN A 278 -10.64 16.04 -11.04
C GLN A 278 -9.65 17.12 -11.44
N ALA A 279 -8.44 17.12 -10.86
CA ALA A 279 -7.38 18.07 -11.22
C ALA A 279 -6.91 17.90 -12.68
N LEU A 280 -6.77 16.66 -13.16
CA LEU A 280 -6.40 16.36 -14.54
C LEU A 280 -7.49 16.78 -15.55
N GLN A 281 -8.77 16.69 -15.19
CA GLN A 281 -9.88 17.15 -16.01
C GLN A 281 -9.89 18.67 -16.09
N ALA A 282 -9.80 19.36 -14.96
CA ALA A 282 -9.77 20.82 -14.91
C ALA A 282 -8.59 21.44 -15.71
N ALA A 283 -7.45 20.74 -15.75
CA ALA A 283 -6.30 21.18 -16.53
C ALA A 283 -6.46 21.00 -18.05
N LYS A 284 -7.49 20.28 -18.52
CA LYS A 284 -7.79 20.05 -19.95
C LYS A 284 -8.86 21.00 -20.50
N GLU A 285 -9.64 21.65 -19.65
CA GLU A 285 -10.62 22.65 -20.05
C GLU A 285 -9.90 23.99 -20.27
N PRO A 286 -9.78 24.48 -21.52
CA PRO A 286 -9.24 25.83 -21.77
C PRO A 286 -10.19 26.86 -21.18
N GLY A 287 -9.68 27.75 -20.32
CA GLY A 287 -10.40 28.89 -19.82
C GLY A 287 -10.77 29.90 -20.92
#